data_a711160e09d294e466d6cc76f51b8ff4
#
_entry.id   a711160e09d294e466d6cc76f51b8ff4
#
_cell.length_a   1.000
_cell.length_b   1.000
_cell.length_c   1.000
_cell.angle_alpha   90.00
_cell.angle_beta   90.00
_cell.angle_gamma   90.00
#
_symmetry.space_group_name_H-M   'P 1'
#
loop_
_entity.id
_entity.type
_entity.pdbx_description
1 polymer ?
#
loop_
_entity_poly.entity_id
_entity_poly.type
_entity_poly.pdbx_seq_one_letter_code
_entity_poly.pdbx_strand_id
1 'polypeptide(L)'
;MNYLSIIDKYYPEENDLRTTLLTHSRSVADKAIGIAKAHPEMNLDIEFIEEAAMLHDIGIFRCNAPDIFCFGTEPYICHGSIGAELLRSEGFPRHALVCERHTGTGLTLDYIISNNLPIPHRDLTPVSLEEQIICYADKFFSKTHLDREKTFEQALTSVAKWGDDCARQLTEWRDMF
;
A
#
# COMPACT_ATOMS: atom_id res chain seq x y z
N MET A 1 2.62 -9.51 -15.12
CA MET A 1 3.95 -8.87 -15.30
C MET A 1 5.00 -9.57 -14.47
N ASN A 2 6.32 -9.33 -14.69
CA ASN A 2 7.35 -9.82 -13.76
C ASN A 2 7.67 -8.73 -12.73
N TYR A 3 6.91 -8.67 -11.62
CA TYR A 3 7.13 -7.69 -10.56
C TYR A 3 8.49 -7.83 -9.87
N LEU A 4 9.07 -9.04 -9.83
CA LEU A 4 10.40 -9.24 -9.26
C LEU A 4 11.48 -8.50 -10.04
N SER A 5 11.39 -8.44 -11.38
CA SER A 5 12.37 -7.70 -12.18
C SER A 5 12.33 -6.19 -11.91
N ILE A 6 11.17 -5.65 -11.53
CA ILE A 6 11.05 -4.24 -11.11
C ILE A 6 11.65 -4.06 -9.71
N ILE A 7 11.36 -4.98 -8.78
CA ILE A 7 11.96 -4.93 -7.44
C ILE A 7 13.48 -5.04 -7.54
N ASP A 8 14.02 -5.98 -8.32
CA ASP A 8 15.47 -6.15 -8.52
C ASP A 8 16.14 -4.89 -9.09
N LYS A 9 15.44 -4.16 -9.95
CA LYS A 9 15.94 -2.90 -10.53
C LYS A 9 16.12 -1.79 -9.49
N TYR A 10 15.17 -1.63 -8.57
CA TYR A 10 15.17 -0.55 -7.58
C TYR A 10 15.76 -0.97 -6.23
N TYR A 11 15.84 -2.26 -5.95
CA TYR A 11 16.40 -2.87 -4.74
C TYR A 11 17.42 -3.96 -5.13
N PRO A 12 18.54 -3.59 -5.77
CA PRO A 12 19.51 -4.57 -6.29
C PRO A 12 20.30 -5.28 -5.21
N GLU A 13 20.34 -4.73 -3.99
CA GLU A 13 21.11 -5.26 -2.88
C GLU A 13 20.25 -6.16 -1.99
N GLU A 14 20.79 -7.31 -1.61
CA GLU A 14 20.21 -8.21 -0.60
C GLU A 14 20.50 -7.65 0.81
N ASN A 15 19.62 -6.76 1.29
CA ASN A 15 19.76 -6.07 2.57
C ASN A 15 18.44 -6.04 3.35
N ASP A 16 18.47 -5.47 4.56
CA ASP A 16 17.30 -5.40 5.45
C ASP A 16 16.14 -4.61 4.84
N LEU A 17 16.42 -3.56 4.07
CA LEU A 17 15.38 -2.79 3.38
C LEU A 17 14.64 -3.66 2.35
N ARG A 18 15.37 -4.38 1.49
CA ARG A 18 14.78 -5.30 0.51
C ARG A 18 13.99 -6.41 1.21
N THR A 19 14.55 -6.98 2.27
CA THR A 19 13.87 -8.00 3.07
C THR A 19 12.57 -7.47 3.68
N THR A 20 12.59 -6.25 4.22
CA THR A 20 11.41 -5.58 4.77
C THR A 20 10.33 -5.40 3.70
N LEU A 21 10.69 -4.84 2.53
CA LEU A 21 9.77 -4.67 1.42
C LEU A 21 9.12 -5.99 1.00
N LEU A 22 9.94 -7.00 0.71
CA LEU A 22 9.45 -8.28 0.19
C LEU A 22 8.56 -9.00 1.20
N THR A 23 8.96 -9.04 2.48
CA THR A 23 8.19 -9.73 3.53
C THR A 23 6.85 -9.04 3.78
N HIS A 24 6.86 -7.72 3.91
CA HIS A 24 5.62 -6.95 4.10
C HIS A 24 4.69 -7.10 2.89
N SER A 25 5.19 -6.85 1.68
CA SER A 25 4.38 -6.91 0.46
C SER A 25 3.82 -8.31 0.20
N ARG A 26 4.56 -9.39 0.52
CA ARG A 26 4.07 -10.76 0.41
C ARG A 26 2.92 -11.01 1.39
N SER A 27 3.03 -10.58 2.64
CA SER A 27 1.95 -10.71 3.63
C SER A 27 0.67 -9.99 3.17
N VAL A 28 0.82 -8.78 2.62
CA VAL A 28 -0.30 -8.03 2.03
C VAL A 28 -0.91 -8.76 0.84
N ALA A 29 -0.08 -9.25 -0.08
CA ALA A 29 -0.54 -10.00 -1.26
C ALA A 29 -1.29 -11.27 -0.87
N ASP A 30 -0.75 -12.06 0.05
CA ASP A 30 -1.37 -13.32 0.48
C ASP A 30 -2.74 -13.09 1.12
N LYS A 31 -2.88 -12.04 1.96
CA LYS A 31 -4.17 -11.66 2.54
C LYS A 31 -5.14 -11.16 1.46
N ALA A 32 -4.71 -10.28 0.56
CA ALA A 32 -5.55 -9.75 -0.52
C ALA A 32 -6.04 -10.86 -1.47
N ILE A 33 -5.16 -11.80 -1.83
CA ILE A 33 -5.50 -12.99 -2.63
C ILE A 33 -6.48 -13.90 -1.88
N GLY A 34 -6.28 -14.08 -0.57
CA GLY A 34 -7.18 -14.86 0.28
C GLY A 34 -8.60 -14.30 0.26
N ILE A 35 -8.75 -12.98 0.39
CA ILE A 35 -10.04 -12.28 0.27
C ILE A 35 -10.63 -12.48 -1.13
N ALA A 36 -9.86 -12.23 -2.19
CA ALA A 36 -10.34 -12.38 -3.56
C ALA A 36 -10.84 -13.80 -3.87
N LYS A 37 -10.17 -14.82 -3.35
CA LYS A 37 -10.58 -16.22 -3.51
C LYS A 37 -11.84 -16.59 -2.69
N ALA A 38 -12.06 -15.91 -1.57
CA ALA A 38 -13.27 -16.10 -0.75
C ALA A 38 -14.51 -15.46 -1.39
N HIS A 39 -14.31 -14.50 -2.30
CA HIS A 39 -15.38 -13.74 -2.97
C HIS A 39 -15.34 -13.91 -4.51
N PRO A 40 -15.52 -15.12 -5.04
CA PRO A 40 -15.46 -15.37 -6.49
C PRO A 40 -16.54 -14.60 -7.28
N GLU A 41 -17.64 -14.23 -6.63
CA GLU A 41 -18.72 -13.40 -7.20
C GLU A 41 -18.25 -11.98 -7.58
N MET A 42 -17.18 -11.47 -6.99
CA MET A 42 -16.62 -10.16 -7.31
C MET A 42 -15.81 -10.15 -8.60
N ASN A 43 -15.52 -11.32 -9.17
CA ASN A 43 -14.77 -11.48 -10.43
C ASN A 43 -13.47 -10.67 -10.50
N LEU A 44 -12.66 -10.77 -9.44
CA LEU A 44 -11.43 -9.99 -9.24
C LEU A 44 -10.25 -10.53 -10.05
N ASP A 45 -9.39 -9.63 -10.50
CA ASP A 45 -8.13 -9.93 -11.18
C ASP A 45 -7.05 -10.33 -10.17
N ILE A 46 -6.98 -11.63 -9.83
CA ILE A 46 -6.06 -12.16 -8.80
C ILE A 46 -4.61 -11.96 -9.20
N GLU A 47 -4.27 -12.07 -10.50
CA GLU A 47 -2.91 -11.84 -10.99
C GLU A 47 -2.49 -10.38 -10.76
N PHE A 48 -3.37 -9.44 -11.10
CA PHE A 48 -3.14 -8.02 -10.84
C PHE A 48 -3.05 -7.71 -9.33
N ILE A 49 -3.89 -8.34 -8.49
CA ILE A 49 -3.84 -8.17 -7.02
C ILE A 49 -2.47 -8.58 -6.48
N GLU A 50 -1.94 -9.74 -6.91
CA GLU A 50 -0.61 -10.18 -6.50
C GLU A 50 0.47 -9.19 -6.92
N GLU A 51 0.51 -8.85 -8.20
CA GLU A 51 1.50 -7.94 -8.77
C GLU A 51 1.49 -6.57 -8.11
N ALA A 52 0.29 -5.98 -7.96
CA ALA A 52 0.12 -4.65 -7.41
C ALA A 52 0.40 -4.60 -5.89
N ALA A 53 0.01 -5.64 -5.14
CA ALA A 53 0.33 -5.76 -3.73
C ALA A 53 1.84 -5.91 -3.51
N MET A 54 2.55 -6.66 -4.36
CA MET A 54 4.01 -6.79 -4.28
C MET A 54 4.74 -5.48 -4.57
N LEU A 55 4.11 -4.55 -5.28
CA LEU A 55 4.72 -3.28 -5.72
C LEU A 55 4.18 -2.04 -5.00
N HIS A 56 3.14 -2.15 -4.13
CA HIS A 56 2.46 -0.99 -3.57
C HIS A 56 3.36 -0.04 -2.79
N ASP A 57 4.43 -0.56 -2.21
CA ASP A 57 5.42 0.15 -1.41
C ASP A 57 6.76 0.38 -2.11
N ILE A 58 6.85 0.15 -3.42
CA ILE A 58 8.12 0.20 -4.18
C ILE A 58 8.90 1.52 -4.00
N GLY A 59 8.24 2.60 -3.59
CA GLY A 59 8.84 3.93 -3.40
C GLY A 59 9.52 4.17 -2.05
N ILE A 60 9.45 3.24 -1.07
CA ILE A 60 9.93 3.49 0.30
C ILE A 60 11.43 3.80 0.38
N PHE A 61 12.26 3.28 -0.53
CA PHE A 61 13.72 3.47 -0.50
C PHE A 61 14.16 4.94 -0.61
N ARG A 62 13.31 5.82 -1.17
CA ARG A 62 13.59 7.26 -1.23
C ARG A 62 13.23 8.01 0.03
N CYS A 63 12.53 7.38 0.97
CA CYS A 63 12.02 8.02 2.16
C CYS A 63 13.01 7.96 3.33
N ASN A 64 12.84 8.88 4.28
CA ASN A 64 13.55 8.86 5.56
C ASN A 64 12.67 8.16 6.59
N ALA A 65 12.94 6.89 6.86
CA ALA A 65 12.28 6.05 7.85
C ALA A 65 13.26 4.98 8.38
N PRO A 66 14.22 5.35 9.24
CA PRO A 66 15.28 4.44 9.70
C PRO A 66 14.78 3.16 10.37
N ASP A 67 13.62 3.21 11.03
CA ASP A 67 13.00 2.05 11.70
C ASP A 67 12.63 0.91 10.75
N ILE A 68 12.59 1.18 9.45
CA ILE A 68 12.36 0.20 8.38
C ILE A 68 13.50 0.21 7.36
N PHE A 69 14.69 0.62 7.78
CA PHE A 69 15.93 0.66 6.98
C PHE A 69 15.87 1.58 5.76
N CYS A 70 14.99 2.58 5.75
CA CYS A 70 14.91 3.60 4.71
C CYS A 70 15.74 4.82 5.09
N PHE A 71 16.80 5.11 4.35
CA PHE A 71 17.75 6.21 4.59
C PHE A 71 17.74 7.25 3.46
N GLY A 72 16.61 7.39 2.78
CA GLY A 72 16.39 8.43 1.79
C GLY A 72 16.14 9.80 2.43
N THR A 73 15.70 10.76 1.63
CA THR A 73 15.51 12.15 2.05
C THR A 73 14.04 12.59 2.11
N GLU A 74 13.18 11.89 1.40
CA GLU A 74 11.78 12.29 1.28
C GLU A 74 10.97 11.96 2.54
N PRO A 75 9.97 12.76 2.92
CA PRO A 75 9.03 12.40 3.96
C PRO A 75 8.36 11.06 3.66
N TYR A 76 8.15 10.23 4.68
CA TYR A 76 7.58 8.88 4.48
C TYR A 76 6.21 8.89 3.81
N ILE A 77 5.40 9.93 4.04
CA ILE A 77 4.09 10.10 3.39
C ILE A 77 4.17 10.12 1.85
N CYS A 78 5.34 10.45 1.28
CA CYS A 78 5.55 10.53 -0.16
C CYS A 78 5.76 9.16 -0.83
N HIS A 79 5.96 8.06 -0.07
CA HIS A 79 6.33 6.75 -0.64
C HIS A 79 5.36 6.27 -1.72
N GLY A 80 4.04 6.45 -1.49
CA GLY A 80 3.02 6.03 -2.46
C GLY A 80 3.10 6.82 -3.78
N SER A 81 3.29 8.14 -3.70
CA SER A 81 3.45 9.00 -4.89
C SER A 81 4.74 8.69 -5.63
N ILE A 82 5.84 8.46 -4.91
CA ILE A 82 7.13 8.07 -5.49
C ILE A 82 7.00 6.72 -6.21
N GLY A 83 6.40 5.72 -5.56
CA GLY A 83 6.15 4.42 -6.17
C GLY A 83 5.28 4.52 -7.43
N ALA A 84 4.26 5.37 -7.40
CA ALA A 84 3.39 5.60 -8.53
C ALA A 84 4.12 6.22 -9.73
N GLU A 85 5.01 7.18 -9.50
CA GLU A 85 5.85 7.78 -10.56
C GLU A 85 6.78 6.74 -11.19
N LEU A 86 7.42 5.91 -10.35
CA LEU A 86 8.29 4.83 -10.82
C LEU A 86 7.50 3.85 -11.70
N LEU A 87 6.35 3.37 -11.24
CA LEU A 87 5.56 2.40 -12.01
C LEU A 87 4.96 2.99 -13.29
N ARG A 88 4.62 4.27 -13.32
CA ARG A 88 4.23 4.94 -14.58
C ARG A 88 5.39 5.00 -15.57
N SER A 89 6.61 5.28 -15.10
CA SER A 89 7.80 5.30 -15.95
C SER A 89 8.18 3.92 -16.51
N GLU A 90 7.81 2.85 -15.77
CA GLU A 90 7.97 1.46 -16.21
C GLU A 90 6.83 0.97 -17.13
N GLY A 91 5.81 1.81 -17.39
CA GLY A 91 4.67 1.45 -18.25
C GLY A 91 3.54 0.73 -17.53
N PHE A 92 3.44 0.82 -16.20
CA PHE A 92 2.43 0.15 -15.36
C PHE A 92 1.48 1.13 -14.64
N PRO A 93 0.69 1.93 -15.39
CA PRO A 93 -0.15 2.98 -14.80
C PRO A 93 -1.25 2.45 -13.86
N ARG A 94 -1.78 1.22 -14.08
CA ARG A 94 -2.78 0.60 -13.21
C ARG A 94 -2.19 0.26 -11.84
N HIS A 95 -0.96 -0.29 -11.81
CA HIS A 95 -0.23 -0.59 -10.55
C HIS A 95 0.15 0.70 -9.80
N ALA A 96 0.47 1.76 -10.53
CA ALA A 96 0.76 3.07 -9.95
C ALA A 96 -0.41 3.63 -9.14
N LEU A 97 -1.66 3.37 -9.53
CA LEU A 97 -2.85 3.79 -8.78
C LEU A 97 -2.89 3.13 -7.40
N VAL A 98 -2.52 1.86 -7.29
CA VAL A 98 -2.44 1.17 -5.99
C VAL A 98 -1.39 1.81 -5.10
N CYS A 99 -0.19 2.13 -5.63
CA CYS A 99 0.85 2.82 -4.86
C CYS A 99 0.36 4.14 -4.29
N GLU A 100 -0.24 5.01 -5.10
CA GLU A 100 -0.58 6.35 -4.64
C GLU A 100 -1.83 6.42 -3.75
N ARG A 101 -2.67 5.36 -3.74
CA ARG A 101 -3.98 5.37 -3.09
C ARG A 101 -4.10 4.49 -1.85
N HIS A 102 -3.00 3.82 -1.41
CA HIS A 102 -3.09 2.88 -0.28
C HIS A 102 -2.84 3.50 1.10
N THR A 103 -2.35 4.76 1.19
CA THR A 103 -2.07 5.40 2.50
C THR A 103 -3.35 5.63 3.30
N GLY A 104 -3.37 5.23 4.57
CA GLY A 104 -4.61 5.19 5.35
C GLY A 104 -5.62 4.22 4.69
N THR A 105 -6.83 4.69 4.40
CA THR A 105 -7.81 4.02 3.53
C THR A 105 -8.02 4.82 2.24
N GLY A 106 -6.97 5.55 1.83
CA GLY A 106 -7.01 6.59 0.83
C GLY A 106 -7.10 7.98 1.46
N LEU A 107 -6.49 8.98 0.84
CA LEU A 107 -6.50 10.36 1.30
C LEU A 107 -7.31 11.23 0.34
N THR A 108 -8.32 11.91 0.87
CA THR A 108 -9.12 12.86 0.08
C THR A 108 -8.34 14.13 -0.23
N LEU A 109 -8.70 14.84 -1.30
CA LEU A 109 -8.11 16.14 -1.63
C LEU A 109 -8.21 17.11 -0.46
N ASP A 110 -9.38 17.18 0.20
CA ASP A 110 -9.61 18.08 1.33
C ASP A 110 -8.69 17.75 2.52
N TYR A 111 -8.48 16.47 2.81
CA TYR A 111 -7.55 16.05 3.86
C TYR A 111 -6.10 16.44 3.51
N ILE A 112 -5.67 16.24 2.28
CA ILE A 112 -4.33 16.57 1.78
C ILE A 112 -4.06 18.06 1.94
N ILE A 113 -5.00 18.92 1.50
CA ILE A 113 -4.87 20.37 1.57
C ILE A 113 -4.92 20.85 3.03
N SER A 114 -5.90 20.39 3.82
CA SER A 114 -6.08 20.83 5.21
C SER A 114 -4.90 20.49 6.11
N ASN A 115 -4.16 19.41 5.79
CA ASN A 115 -2.98 18.99 6.53
C ASN A 115 -1.66 19.41 5.86
N ASN A 116 -1.72 20.18 4.76
CA ASN A 116 -0.56 20.64 4.00
C ASN A 116 0.43 19.51 3.68
N LEU A 117 -0.11 18.36 3.22
CA LEU A 117 0.72 17.19 2.94
C LEU A 117 1.56 17.40 1.66
N PRO A 118 2.85 17.01 1.65
CA PRO A 118 3.74 17.17 0.50
C PRO A 118 3.55 16.08 -0.56
N ILE A 119 2.30 15.84 -0.94
CA ILE A 119 1.88 14.84 -1.94
C ILE A 119 0.97 15.50 -2.98
N PRO A 120 0.70 14.87 -4.13
CA PRO A 120 -0.14 15.47 -5.17
C PRO A 120 -1.52 15.92 -4.65
N HIS A 121 -1.90 17.16 -4.94
CA HIS A 121 -3.18 17.76 -4.57
C HIS A 121 -4.29 17.26 -5.49
N ARG A 122 -4.73 16.03 -5.27
CA ARG A 122 -5.88 15.37 -5.90
C ARG A 122 -6.42 14.30 -4.98
N ASP A 123 -7.59 13.74 -5.32
CA ASP A 123 -8.13 12.61 -4.58
C ASP A 123 -7.24 11.37 -4.78
N LEU A 124 -6.80 10.78 -3.68
CA LEU A 124 -5.95 9.59 -3.60
C LEU A 124 -6.67 8.48 -2.84
N THR A 125 -7.97 8.31 -3.10
CA THR A 125 -8.77 7.21 -2.56
C THR A 125 -8.82 6.04 -3.53
N PRO A 126 -8.78 4.77 -3.06
CA PRO A 126 -8.87 3.60 -3.93
C PRO A 126 -10.25 3.51 -4.58
N VAL A 127 -10.28 3.23 -5.89
CA VAL A 127 -11.50 3.24 -6.71
C VAL A 127 -11.93 1.83 -7.11
N SER A 128 -11.03 1.02 -7.67
CA SER A 128 -11.39 -0.35 -8.04
C SER A 128 -11.46 -1.26 -6.82
N LEU A 129 -12.15 -2.38 -6.93
CA LEU A 129 -12.23 -3.37 -5.84
C LEU A 129 -10.86 -3.94 -5.51
N GLU A 130 -10.01 -4.14 -6.51
CA GLU A 130 -8.64 -4.62 -6.31
C GLU A 130 -7.80 -3.59 -5.54
N GLU A 131 -7.92 -2.29 -5.87
CA GLU A 131 -7.26 -1.22 -5.09
C GLU A 131 -7.73 -1.23 -3.64
N GLN A 132 -9.04 -1.38 -3.40
CA GLN A 132 -9.65 -1.40 -2.06
C GLN A 132 -9.19 -2.61 -1.25
N ILE A 133 -9.19 -3.81 -1.84
CA ILE A 133 -8.77 -5.05 -1.17
C ILE A 133 -7.29 -4.99 -0.80
N ILE A 134 -6.42 -4.49 -1.68
CA ILE A 134 -4.99 -4.34 -1.37
C ILE A 134 -4.80 -3.31 -0.26
N CYS A 135 -5.47 -2.15 -0.37
CA CYS A 135 -5.44 -1.12 0.65
C CYS A 135 -5.94 -1.65 2.01
N TYR A 136 -7.04 -2.42 2.04
CA TYR A 136 -7.56 -3.07 3.24
C TYR A 136 -6.55 -4.06 3.83
N ALA A 137 -6.03 -4.97 3.02
CA ALA A 137 -5.07 -5.99 3.45
C ALA A 137 -3.80 -5.38 4.08
N ASP A 138 -3.28 -4.29 3.52
CA ASP A 138 -2.11 -3.59 4.04
C ASP A 138 -2.28 -3.11 5.49
N LYS A 139 -3.51 -2.77 5.92
CA LYS A 139 -3.73 -2.24 7.28
C LYS A 139 -3.41 -3.25 8.38
N PHE A 140 -3.39 -4.54 8.06
CA PHE A 140 -3.13 -5.62 9.02
C PHE A 140 -1.65 -5.90 9.24
N PHE A 141 -0.76 -5.34 8.44
CA PHE A 141 0.68 -5.62 8.53
C PHE A 141 1.49 -4.35 8.84
N SER A 142 2.63 -4.55 9.52
CA SER A 142 3.54 -3.47 9.87
C SER A 142 4.94 -3.79 9.36
N LYS A 143 5.62 -2.82 8.79
CA LYS A 143 7.02 -2.95 8.35
C LYS A 143 8.02 -3.03 9.53
N THR A 144 7.59 -2.63 10.72
CA THR A 144 8.42 -2.72 11.95
C THR A 144 8.19 -4.01 12.74
N HIS A 145 7.14 -4.78 12.41
CA HIS A 145 6.76 -6.04 13.04
C HIS A 145 6.29 -7.02 11.98
N LEU A 146 7.23 -7.54 11.20
CA LEU A 146 6.98 -8.40 10.04
C LEU A 146 6.45 -9.80 10.40
N ASP A 147 6.59 -10.19 11.66
CA ASP A 147 6.29 -11.52 12.19
C ASP A 147 4.82 -11.72 12.61
N ARG A 148 4.00 -10.67 12.53
CA ARG A 148 2.62 -10.75 13.01
C ARG A 148 1.61 -9.94 12.19
N GLU A 149 0.40 -10.49 12.11
CA GLU A 149 -0.79 -9.81 11.62
C GLU A 149 -1.50 -9.09 12.77
N LYS A 150 -1.96 -7.86 12.55
CA LYS A 150 -2.79 -7.10 13.50
C LYS A 150 -4.21 -7.67 13.56
N THR A 151 -4.86 -7.56 14.72
CA THR A 151 -6.31 -7.72 14.79
C THR A 151 -7.00 -6.55 14.08
N PHE A 152 -8.30 -6.70 13.77
CA PHE A 152 -9.08 -5.61 13.18
C PHE A 152 -9.07 -4.35 14.07
N GLU A 153 -9.20 -4.49 15.39
CA GLU A 153 -9.18 -3.38 16.35
C GLU A 153 -7.83 -2.65 16.33
N GLN A 154 -6.73 -3.38 16.21
CA GLN A 154 -5.40 -2.80 16.07
C GLN A 154 -5.23 -2.05 14.74
N ALA A 155 -5.75 -2.61 13.64
CA ALA A 155 -5.77 -1.97 12.33
C ALA A 155 -6.62 -0.69 12.37
N LEU A 156 -7.82 -0.77 12.95
CA LEU A 156 -8.74 0.37 13.11
C LEU A 156 -8.10 1.51 13.90
N THR A 157 -7.46 1.19 15.04
CA THR A 157 -6.71 2.17 15.84
C THR A 157 -5.58 2.82 15.02
N SER A 158 -4.89 2.04 14.18
CA SER A 158 -3.79 2.53 13.35
C SER A 158 -4.26 3.50 12.26
N VAL A 159 -5.45 3.29 11.66
CA VAL A 159 -5.97 4.16 10.60
C VAL A 159 -6.72 5.37 11.13
N ALA A 160 -7.25 5.33 12.35
CA ALA A 160 -7.97 6.45 12.97
C ALA A 160 -7.12 7.73 13.07
N LYS A 161 -5.79 7.62 13.08
CA LYS A 161 -4.88 8.78 13.02
C LYS A 161 -5.00 9.59 11.72
N TRP A 162 -5.57 8.99 10.66
CA TRP A 162 -5.82 9.65 9.37
C TRP A 162 -7.22 10.27 9.28
N GLY A 163 -7.97 10.27 10.39
CA GLY A 163 -9.32 10.83 10.50
C GLY A 163 -10.41 9.76 10.60
N ASP A 164 -11.59 10.21 11.04
CA ASP A 164 -12.76 9.35 11.27
C ASP A 164 -13.25 8.68 9.96
N ASP A 165 -13.08 9.35 8.82
CA ASP A 165 -13.46 8.81 7.52
C ASP A 165 -12.65 7.56 7.17
N CYS A 166 -11.35 7.54 7.50
CA CYS A 166 -10.51 6.36 7.32
C CYS A 166 -10.96 5.19 8.21
N ALA A 167 -11.31 5.46 9.45
CA ALA A 167 -11.80 4.44 10.37
C ALA A 167 -13.16 3.86 9.91
N ARG A 168 -14.07 4.72 9.44
CA ARG A 168 -15.36 4.32 8.88
C ARG A 168 -15.16 3.44 7.63
N GLN A 169 -14.33 3.88 6.68
CA GLN A 169 -14.05 3.14 5.45
C GLN A 169 -13.46 1.76 5.73
N LEU A 170 -12.53 1.64 6.70
CA LEU A 170 -11.98 0.33 7.08
C LEU A 170 -13.08 -0.60 7.63
N THR A 171 -14.04 -0.06 8.38
CA THR A 171 -15.17 -0.83 8.92
C THR A 171 -16.12 -1.28 7.81
N GLU A 172 -16.43 -0.41 6.85
CA GLU A 172 -17.24 -0.75 5.67
C GLU A 172 -16.58 -1.88 4.84
N TRP A 173 -15.26 -1.81 4.66
CA TRP A 173 -14.53 -2.87 3.96
C TRP A 173 -14.52 -4.21 4.69
N ARG A 174 -14.45 -4.22 6.04
CA ARG A 174 -14.59 -5.45 6.82
C ARG A 174 -15.93 -6.14 6.56
N ASP A 175 -17.00 -5.35 6.42
CA ASP A 175 -18.34 -5.88 6.21
C ASP A 175 -18.57 -6.29 4.74
N MET A 176 -17.68 -5.88 3.83
CA MET A 176 -17.72 -6.18 2.40
C MET A 176 -16.81 -7.35 2.00
N PHE A 177 -15.66 -7.49 2.69
CA PHE A 177 -14.60 -8.46 2.44
C PHE A 177 -14.51 -9.49 3.57
#